data_3c3eba3a42e793b2eeddd1518118b376
#
_entry.id   3c3eba3a42e793b2eeddd1518118b376
#
_cell.length_a   1.000
_cell.length_b   1.000
_cell.length_c   1.000
_cell.angle_alpha   90.00
_cell.angle_beta   90.00
_cell.angle_gamma   90.00
#
_symmetry.space_group_name_H-M   'P 1'
#
loop_
_entity.id
_entity.type
_entity.pdbx_description
1 polymer ?
#
loop_
_entity_poly.entity_id
_entity_poly.type
_entity_poly.pdbx_seq_one_letter_code
_entity_poly.pdbx_strand_id
1 'polypeptide(L)'
;EPPNHLDQEAREAVKHYLGGKKGFILVSHDRELLDACVDHVLVLNRRTIEVQSGNFSSWWENKRRRDAFEMAENEKHKKEIGRLREASARTEQWAEKSERSKIGFDPVKDPGHGGKRAYIGEKTRKLQSRVTQMQKRIDREIVEKENLLVDLEQPVDLKLMPLSHHKKVLVNVRDYSVRYEDAQDPVFSGLTFQIEQGDRAALHGENGCGKTTLIKVLLQKAGIGGPLTVQETGVCETASGL
;
A
#
# COMPACT_ATOMS: atom_id res chain seq x y z
N GLU A 1 4.41 -13.17 20.44
CA GLU A 1 4.94 -13.52 19.10
C GLU A 1 6.24 -14.31 19.20
N PRO A 2 6.20 -15.58 19.63
CA PRO A 2 7.42 -16.37 19.78
C PRO A 2 8.19 -16.62 18.46
N PRO A 3 7.54 -16.65 17.25
CA PRO A 3 8.24 -17.10 16.04
C PRO A 3 9.23 -16.11 15.43
N ASN A 4 9.21 -14.83 15.80
CA ASN A 4 10.03 -13.80 15.12
C ASN A 4 11.54 -13.96 15.32
N HIS A 5 11.97 -14.73 16.32
CA HIS A 5 13.39 -14.95 16.65
C HIS A 5 13.83 -16.41 16.49
N LEU A 6 12.94 -17.26 15.96
CA LEU A 6 13.23 -18.67 15.77
C LEU A 6 13.96 -18.90 14.44
N ASP A 7 14.95 -19.75 14.45
CA ASP A 7 15.54 -20.33 13.25
C ASP A 7 14.63 -21.40 12.64
N GLN A 8 15.05 -21.98 11.54
CA GLN A 8 14.23 -22.94 10.82
C GLN A 8 13.95 -24.21 11.65
N GLU A 9 14.94 -24.72 12.39
CA GLU A 9 14.77 -25.91 13.22
C GLU A 9 13.79 -25.67 14.37
N ALA A 10 13.92 -24.53 15.05
CA ALA A 10 13.01 -24.16 16.12
C ALA A 10 11.58 -23.92 15.62
N ARG A 11 11.39 -23.39 14.38
CA ARG A 11 10.07 -23.29 13.77
C ARG A 11 9.43 -24.64 13.51
N GLU A 12 10.19 -25.61 12.99
CA GLU A 12 9.69 -26.97 12.78
C GLU A 12 9.33 -27.66 14.11
N ALA A 13 10.12 -27.47 15.15
CA ALA A 13 9.80 -27.96 16.48
C ALA A 13 8.49 -27.35 17.02
N VAL A 14 8.26 -26.05 16.81
CA VAL A 14 7.01 -25.37 17.20
C VAL A 14 5.83 -25.89 16.39
N LYS A 15 5.96 -26.09 15.06
CA LYS A 15 4.92 -26.68 14.21
C LYS A 15 4.51 -28.06 14.74
N HIS A 16 5.48 -28.91 15.01
CA HIS A 16 5.23 -30.25 15.54
C HIS A 16 4.54 -30.22 16.91
N TYR A 17 5.00 -29.34 17.82
CA TYR A 17 4.40 -29.17 19.13
C TYR A 17 2.94 -28.70 19.06
N LEU A 18 2.65 -27.70 18.22
CA LEU A 18 1.29 -27.16 18.05
C LEU A 18 0.35 -28.17 17.38
N GLY A 19 0.85 -28.98 16.44
CA GLY A 19 0.08 -30.04 15.79
C GLY A 19 -0.46 -31.10 16.75
N GLY A 20 0.19 -31.30 17.92
CA GLY A 20 -0.28 -32.18 18.99
C GLY A 20 -1.28 -31.54 19.95
N LYS A 21 -1.64 -30.27 19.80
CA LYS A 21 -2.57 -29.55 20.70
C LYS A 21 -3.99 -29.55 20.16
N LYS A 22 -4.98 -29.72 21.08
CA LYS A 22 -6.40 -29.77 20.72
C LYS A 22 -7.07 -28.39 20.51
N GLY A 23 -6.41 -27.30 20.96
CA GLY A 23 -6.93 -25.97 20.79
C GLY A 23 -5.93 -24.92 21.30
N PHE A 24 -5.75 -23.86 20.50
CA PHE A 24 -4.88 -22.73 20.83
C PHE A 24 -5.29 -21.50 19.98
N ILE A 25 -4.80 -20.34 20.37
CA ILE A 25 -4.85 -19.14 19.57
C ILE A 25 -3.40 -18.76 19.26
N LEU A 26 -3.09 -18.64 17.97
CA LEU A 26 -1.78 -18.27 17.47
C LEU A 26 -1.81 -16.89 16.82
N VAL A 27 -0.93 -16.00 17.25
CA VAL A 27 -0.69 -14.70 16.60
C VAL A 27 0.72 -14.71 16.03
N SER A 28 0.84 -14.58 14.72
CA SER A 28 2.13 -14.62 14.03
C SER A 28 2.08 -13.86 12.71
N HIS A 29 3.24 -13.37 12.27
CA HIS A 29 3.46 -12.84 10.93
C HIS A 29 4.04 -13.89 9.96
N ASP A 30 4.39 -15.07 10.48
CA ASP A 30 4.90 -16.19 9.70
C ASP A 30 3.76 -16.96 9.05
N ARG A 31 3.61 -16.77 7.74
CA ARG A 31 2.53 -17.38 6.95
C ARG A 31 2.65 -18.89 6.88
N GLU A 32 3.87 -19.43 6.77
CA GLU A 32 4.09 -20.87 6.70
C GLU A 32 3.70 -21.55 8.00
N LEU A 33 4.03 -20.93 9.14
CA LEU A 33 3.63 -21.44 10.45
C LEU A 33 2.11 -21.39 10.62
N LEU A 34 1.45 -20.30 10.21
CA LEU A 34 -0.01 -20.18 10.26
C LEU A 34 -0.67 -21.24 9.39
N ASP A 35 -0.23 -21.42 8.15
CA ASP A 35 -0.80 -22.40 7.23
C ASP A 35 -0.64 -23.85 7.72
N ALA A 36 0.44 -24.14 8.40
CA ALA A 36 0.69 -25.48 8.92
C ALA A 36 -0.09 -25.80 10.21
N CYS A 37 -0.46 -24.78 11.02
CA CYS A 37 -0.96 -25.01 12.37
C CYS A 37 -2.43 -24.63 12.58
N VAL A 38 -3.03 -23.74 11.71
CA VAL A 38 -4.36 -23.21 11.97
C VAL A 38 -5.39 -23.74 10.97
N ASP A 39 -6.61 -23.99 11.47
CA ASP A 39 -7.77 -24.40 10.71
C ASP A 39 -8.88 -23.32 10.68
N HIS A 40 -8.71 -22.27 11.47
CA HIS A 40 -9.60 -21.10 11.49
C HIS A 40 -8.79 -19.82 11.58
N VAL A 41 -9.23 -18.78 10.88
CA VAL A 41 -8.62 -17.44 10.92
C VAL A 41 -9.58 -16.47 11.58
N LEU A 42 -9.13 -15.83 12.68
CA LEU A 42 -9.86 -14.77 13.37
C LEU A 42 -9.34 -13.42 12.88
N VAL A 43 -10.20 -12.67 12.18
CA VAL A 43 -9.86 -11.36 11.62
C VAL A 43 -10.44 -10.26 12.49
N LEU A 44 -9.57 -9.41 13.02
CA LEU A 44 -9.95 -8.25 13.79
C LEU A 44 -9.99 -7.02 12.88
N ASN A 45 -11.16 -6.64 12.41
CA ASN A 45 -11.38 -5.39 11.69
C ASN A 45 -11.67 -4.26 12.68
N ARG A 46 -11.63 -3.00 12.23
CA ARG A 46 -11.89 -1.83 13.10
C ARG A 46 -13.24 -1.89 13.83
N ARG A 47 -14.26 -2.54 13.28
CA ARG A 47 -15.63 -2.57 13.81
C ARG A 47 -16.22 -3.96 13.93
N THR A 48 -15.60 -4.96 13.32
CA THR A 48 -16.12 -6.31 13.24
C THR A 48 -15.04 -7.35 13.52
N ILE A 49 -15.46 -8.48 14.06
CA ILE A 49 -14.65 -9.68 14.21
C ILE A 49 -15.25 -10.73 13.28
N GLU A 50 -14.45 -11.23 12.38
CA GLU A 50 -14.83 -12.27 11.44
C GLU A 50 -14.05 -13.55 11.75
N VAL A 51 -14.75 -14.70 11.76
CA VAL A 51 -14.13 -16.01 11.88
C VAL A 51 -14.33 -16.74 10.56
N GLN A 52 -13.25 -17.16 9.94
CA GLN A 52 -13.29 -17.91 8.69
C GLN A 52 -12.63 -19.27 8.87
N SER A 53 -13.31 -20.34 8.47
CA SER A 53 -12.74 -21.69 8.37
C SER A 53 -11.72 -21.77 7.26
N GLY A 54 -10.64 -22.50 7.51
CA GLY A 54 -9.53 -22.69 6.61
C GLY A 54 -8.22 -22.13 7.16
N ASN A 55 -7.14 -22.39 6.45
CA ASN A 55 -5.82 -21.88 6.79
C ASN A 55 -5.66 -20.41 6.34
N PHE A 56 -4.51 -19.81 6.70
CA PHE A 56 -4.22 -18.41 6.38
C PHE A 56 -4.20 -18.16 4.87
N SER A 57 -3.65 -19.05 4.07
CA SER A 57 -3.58 -18.89 2.60
C SER A 57 -4.95 -18.88 1.96
N SER A 58 -5.88 -19.76 2.39
CA SER A 58 -7.25 -19.77 1.88
C SER A 58 -8.01 -18.49 2.25
N TRP A 59 -7.84 -18.01 3.48
CA TRP A 59 -8.39 -16.71 3.90
C TRP A 59 -7.83 -15.56 3.07
N TRP A 60 -6.51 -15.53 2.86
CA TRP A 60 -5.84 -14.48 2.11
C TRP A 60 -6.29 -14.41 0.66
N GLU A 61 -6.47 -15.58 0.02
CA GLU A 61 -6.99 -15.65 -1.34
C GLU A 61 -8.43 -15.13 -1.44
N ASN A 62 -9.29 -15.54 -0.50
CA ASN A 62 -10.66 -15.05 -0.42
C ASN A 62 -10.71 -13.53 -0.19
N LYS A 63 -9.86 -13.00 0.70
CA LYS A 63 -9.72 -11.57 0.91
C LYS A 63 -9.31 -10.85 -0.38
N ARG A 64 -8.28 -11.32 -1.05
CA ARG A 64 -7.82 -10.72 -2.32
C ARG A 64 -8.90 -10.69 -3.40
N ARG A 65 -9.69 -11.76 -3.51
CA ARG A 65 -10.82 -11.81 -4.46
C ARG A 65 -11.90 -10.80 -4.11
N ARG A 66 -12.24 -10.68 -2.83
CA ARG A 66 -13.20 -9.69 -2.34
C ARG A 66 -12.72 -8.28 -2.58
N ASP A 67 -11.49 -7.96 -2.16
CA ASP A 67 -10.89 -6.64 -2.35
C ASP A 67 -10.83 -6.26 -3.85
N ALA A 68 -10.49 -7.18 -4.73
CA ALA A 68 -10.47 -6.96 -6.17
C ALA A 68 -11.87 -6.67 -6.73
N PHE A 69 -12.89 -7.39 -6.25
CA PHE A 69 -14.29 -7.14 -6.64
C PHE A 69 -14.75 -5.75 -6.17
N GLU A 70 -14.52 -5.41 -4.90
CA GLU A 70 -14.89 -4.13 -4.32
C GLU A 70 -14.15 -2.96 -5.00
N MET A 71 -12.87 -3.13 -5.36
CA MET A 71 -12.12 -2.15 -6.16
C MET A 71 -12.79 -1.93 -7.52
N ALA A 72 -13.16 -2.99 -8.21
CA ALA A 72 -13.81 -2.89 -9.52
C ALA A 72 -15.18 -2.19 -9.42
N GLU A 73 -15.95 -2.47 -8.39
CA GLU A 73 -17.23 -1.79 -8.10
C GLU A 73 -17.02 -0.31 -7.77
N ASN A 74 -16.06 0.01 -6.90
CA ASN A 74 -15.69 1.38 -6.57
C ASN A 74 -15.28 2.18 -7.83
N GLU A 75 -14.52 1.56 -8.74
CA GLU A 75 -14.15 2.19 -10.01
C GLU A 75 -15.36 2.49 -10.90
N LYS A 76 -16.33 1.56 -10.96
CA LYS A 76 -17.59 1.80 -11.70
C LYS A 76 -18.35 2.98 -11.09
N HIS A 77 -18.52 2.98 -9.76
CA HIS A 77 -19.22 4.07 -9.07
C HIS A 77 -18.51 5.42 -9.28
N LYS A 78 -17.19 5.48 -9.19
CA LYS A 78 -16.41 6.70 -9.48
C LYS A 78 -16.61 7.20 -10.91
N LYS A 79 -16.62 6.30 -11.90
CA LYS A 79 -16.89 6.66 -13.31
C LYS A 79 -18.31 7.20 -13.51
N GLU A 80 -19.30 6.60 -12.87
CA GLU A 80 -20.69 7.07 -12.92
C GLU A 80 -20.85 8.42 -12.24
N ILE A 81 -20.26 8.63 -11.05
CA ILE A 81 -20.23 9.93 -10.38
C ILE A 81 -19.58 10.99 -11.30
N GLY A 82 -18.48 10.66 -11.96
CA GLY A 82 -17.82 11.54 -12.93
C GLY A 82 -18.77 11.94 -14.07
N ARG A 83 -19.47 10.97 -14.66
CA ARG A 83 -20.47 11.22 -15.72
C ARG A 83 -21.65 12.10 -15.25
N LEU A 84 -22.15 11.85 -14.04
CA LEU A 84 -23.23 12.65 -13.45
C LEU A 84 -22.77 14.09 -13.20
N ARG A 85 -21.56 14.30 -12.67
CA ARG A 85 -20.98 15.63 -12.47
C ARG A 85 -20.81 16.39 -13.80
N GLU A 86 -20.32 15.71 -14.84
CA GLU A 86 -20.23 16.32 -16.17
C GLU A 86 -21.60 16.68 -16.74
N ALA A 87 -22.60 15.81 -16.56
CA ALA A 87 -23.98 16.09 -17.02
C ALA A 87 -24.56 17.30 -16.27
N SER A 88 -24.32 17.39 -14.96
CA SER A 88 -24.66 18.52 -14.11
C SER A 88 -24.04 19.81 -14.65
N ALA A 89 -22.73 19.83 -14.87
CA ALA A 89 -22.02 21.00 -15.37
C ALA A 89 -22.50 21.45 -16.78
N ARG A 90 -22.81 20.50 -17.67
CA ARG A 90 -23.38 20.82 -19.00
C ARG A 90 -24.78 21.44 -18.86
N THR A 91 -25.57 20.95 -17.94
CA THR A 91 -26.94 21.46 -17.70
C THR A 91 -26.90 22.88 -17.16
N GLU A 92 -25.98 23.18 -16.23
CA GLU A 92 -25.72 24.52 -15.72
C GLU A 92 -25.28 25.49 -16.82
N GLN A 93 -24.29 25.11 -17.64
CA GLN A 93 -23.82 25.92 -18.75
C GLN A 93 -24.94 26.21 -19.75
N TRP A 94 -25.81 25.23 -19.99
CA TRP A 94 -26.95 25.43 -20.88
C TRP A 94 -27.99 26.38 -20.30
N ALA A 95 -28.28 26.29 -19.00
CA ALA A 95 -29.13 27.24 -18.31
C ALA A 95 -28.56 28.66 -18.35
N GLU A 96 -27.26 28.81 -18.12
CA GLU A 96 -26.57 30.11 -18.18
C GLU A 96 -26.59 30.72 -19.60
N LYS A 97 -26.33 29.93 -20.64
CA LYS A 97 -26.46 30.39 -22.02
C LYS A 97 -27.87 30.87 -22.34
N SER A 98 -28.89 30.15 -21.87
CA SER A 98 -30.27 30.51 -22.03
C SER A 98 -30.62 31.82 -21.30
N GLU A 99 -30.03 32.07 -20.14
CA GLU A 99 -30.19 33.31 -19.39
C GLU A 99 -29.51 34.49 -20.11
N ARG A 100 -28.27 34.30 -20.54
CA ARG A 100 -27.51 35.33 -21.32
C ARG A 100 -28.23 35.75 -22.61
N SER A 101 -28.95 34.84 -23.27
CA SER A 101 -29.70 35.14 -24.48
C SER A 101 -30.88 36.13 -24.27
N LYS A 102 -31.27 36.34 -22.98
CA LYS A 102 -32.29 37.34 -22.63
C LYS A 102 -31.76 38.78 -22.62
N ILE A 103 -30.46 38.96 -22.37
CA ILE A 103 -29.83 40.26 -22.13
C ILE A 103 -29.49 41.00 -23.43
N GLY A 104 -29.50 40.32 -24.57
CA GLY A 104 -29.12 40.87 -25.90
C GLY A 104 -30.22 41.55 -26.67
N PHE A 105 -31.37 41.83 -26.08
CA PHE A 105 -32.49 42.46 -26.75
C PHE A 105 -32.39 44.01 -26.72
N ASP A 106 -32.21 44.62 -27.89
CA ASP A 106 -32.24 46.07 -28.05
C ASP A 106 -33.64 46.49 -28.58
N PRO A 107 -34.45 47.18 -27.74
CA PRO A 107 -35.82 47.57 -28.14
C PRO A 107 -35.86 48.52 -29.30
N VAL A 108 -34.77 49.24 -29.60
CA VAL A 108 -34.70 50.22 -30.69
C VAL A 108 -34.41 49.55 -32.03
N LYS A 109 -33.65 48.50 -32.06
CA LYS A 109 -33.28 47.73 -33.26
C LYS A 109 -34.30 46.68 -33.68
N ASP A 110 -35.19 46.26 -32.78
CA ASP A 110 -36.18 45.23 -33.10
C ASP A 110 -37.55 45.48 -32.45
N PRO A 111 -38.29 46.53 -32.96
CA PRO A 111 -39.53 47.00 -32.31
C PRO A 111 -40.69 46.00 -32.34
N GLY A 112 -40.62 44.94 -33.16
CA GLY A 112 -41.65 43.89 -33.23
C GLY A 112 -41.62 42.83 -32.14
N HIS A 113 -40.67 42.89 -31.19
CA HIS A 113 -40.42 41.80 -30.22
C HIS A 113 -40.99 42.01 -28.81
N GLY A 114 -41.72 43.09 -28.55
CA GLY A 114 -42.27 43.41 -27.21
C GLY A 114 -43.18 42.32 -26.60
N GLY A 115 -43.99 41.65 -27.42
CA GLY A 115 -44.84 40.53 -27.00
C GLY A 115 -44.08 39.20 -26.79
N LYS A 116 -42.95 39.06 -27.44
CA LYS A 116 -42.12 37.84 -27.32
C LYS A 116 -41.33 37.76 -26.00
N ARG A 117 -41.04 38.89 -25.35
CA ARG A 117 -40.26 38.97 -24.13
C ARG A 117 -40.95 38.25 -22.95
N ALA A 118 -42.28 38.42 -22.81
CA ALA A 118 -43.06 37.71 -21.79
C ALA A 118 -43.09 36.21 -22.06
N TYR A 119 -43.26 35.81 -23.32
CA TYR A 119 -43.22 34.42 -23.76
C TYR A 119 -41.86 33.76 -23.55
N ILE A 120 -40.76 34.45 -23.90
CA ILE A 120 -39.38 34.00 -23.68
C ILE A 120 -39.12 33.88 -22.17
N GLY A 121 -39.59 34.85 -21.36
CA GLY A 121 -39.46 34.82 -19.91
C GLY A 121 -40.16 33.60 -19.26
N GLU A 122 -41.39 33.30 -19.70
CA GLU A 122 -42.11 32.13 -19.22
C GLU A 122 -41.43 30.80 -19.61
N LYS A 123 -41.03 30.71 -20.90
CA LYS A 123 -40.29 29.55 -21.41
C LYS A 123 -38.98 29.31 -20.65
N THR A 124 -38.23 30.35 -20.34
CA THR A 124 -36.98 30.27 -19.59
C THR A 124 -37.24 29.89 -18.13
N ARG A 125 -38.31 30.41 -17.50
CA ARG A 125 -38.67 30.02 -16.10
C ARG A 125 -39.04 28.52 -16.04
N LYS A 126 -39.79 28.00 -17.01
CA LYS A 126 -40.09 26.56 -17.10
C LYS A 126 -38.83 25.73 -17.33
N LEU A 127 -37.90 26.23 -18.13
CA LEU A 127 -36.61 25.60 -18.37
C LEU A 127 -35.77 25.56 -17.10
N GLN A 128 -35.63 26.69 -16.40
CA GLN A 128 -34.88 26.76 -15.12
C GLN A 128 -35.47 25.85 -14.05
N SER A 129 -36.82 25.77 -13.96
CA SER A 129 -37.45 24.82 -13.03
C SER A 129 -37.10 23.38 -13.35
N ARG A 130 -37.07 22.98 -14.63
CA ARG A 130 -36.66 21.63 -15.05
C ARG A 130 -35.19 21.38 -14.78
N VAL A 131 -34.33 22.37 -15.05
CA VAL A 131 -32.87 22.28 -14.74
C VAL A 131 -32.66 22.09 -13.24
N THR A 132 -33.32 22.89 -12.39
CA THR A 132 -33.22 22.77 -10.95
C THR A 132 -33.70 21.40 -10.42
N GLN A 133 -34.81 20.89 -11.00
CA GLN A 133 -35.29 19.54 -10.61
C GLN A 133 -34.32 18.44 -11.05
N MET A 134 -33.77 18.56 -12.27
CA MET A 134 -32.77 17.62 -12.78
C MET A 134 -31.52 17.66 -11.96
N GLN A 135 -31.05 18.86 -11.57
CA GLN A 135 -29.86 19.05 -10.68
C GLN A 135 -30.07 18.35 -9.35
N LYS A 136 -31.21 18.61 -8.67
CA LYS A 136 -31.54 17.93 -7.39
C LYS A 136 -31.62 16.42 -7.50
N ARG A 137 -31.98 15.88 -8.68
CA ARG A 137 -31.96 14.44 -8.91
C ARG A 137 -30.54 13.92 -9.06
N ILE A 138 -29.74 14.59 -9.88
CA ILE A 138 -28.32 14.25 -10.08
C ILE A 138 -27.55 14.28 -8.74
N ASP A 139 -27.76 15.34 -7.95
CA ASP A 139 -27.10 15.47 -6.63
C ASP A 139 -27.47 14.32 -5.68
N ARG A 140 -28.72 13.90 -5.68
CA ARG A 140 -29.15 12.73 -4.90
C ARG A 140 -28.50 11.44 -5.39
N GLU A 141 -28.47 11.20 -6.70
CA GLU A 141 -27.83 10.03 -7.28
C GLU A 141 -26.31 10.02 -7.01
N ILE A 142 -25.64 11.18 -6.98
CA ILE A 142 -24.24 11.29 -6.60
C ILE A 142 -24.04 10.87 -5.12
N VAL A 143 -24.84 11.42 -4.21
CA VAL A 143 -24.75 11.10 -2.78
C VAL A 143 -25.02 9.60 -2.53
N GLU A 144 -26.02 9.03 -3.19
CA GLU A 144 -26.33 7.59 -3.09
C GLU A 144 -25.11 6.75 -3.55
N LYS A 145 -24.47 7.12 -4.65
CA LYS A 145 -23.29 6.39 -5.17
C LYS A 145 -22.05 6.63 -4.35
N GLU A 146 -21.87 7.82 -3.78
CA GLU A 146 -20.76 8.09 -2.84
C GLU A 146 -20.89 7.25 -1.56
N ASN A 147 -22.10 7.04 -1.08
CA ASN A 147 -22.37 6.18 0.08
C ASN A 147 -22.13 4.69 -0.19
N LEU A 148 -22.12 4.26 -1.45
CA LEU A 148 -21.79 2.89 -1.85
C LEU A 148 -20.29 2.65 -1.98
N LEU A 149 -19.46 3.71 -1.95
CA LEU A 149 -18.02 3.53 -2.00
C LEU A 149 -17.50 2.89 -0.72
N VAL A 150 -16.82 1.76 -0.87
CA VAL A 150 -16.17 1.06 0.24
C VAL A 150 -14.77 1.63 0.44
N ASP A 151 -14.45 1.97 1.69
CA ASP A 151 -13.11 2.41 2.08
C ASP A 151 -12.19 1.18 2.19
N LEU A 152 -11.49 0.90 1.11
CA LEU A 152 -10.53 -0.20 1.03
C LEU A 152 -9.14 0.29 1.45
N GLU A 153 -8.53 -0.44 2.37
CA GLU A 153 -7.12 -0.25 2.70
C GLU A 153 -6.26 -0.60 1.47
N GLN A 154 -5.74 0.42 0.81
CA GLN A 154 -4.80 0.21 -0.29
C GLN A 154 -3.42 -0.02 0.30
N PRO A 155 -2.75 -1.13 -0.06
CA PRO A 155 -1.36 -1.32 0.29
C PRO A 155 -0.55 -0.18 -0.32
N VAL A 156 0.17 0.54 0.53
CA VAL A 156 1.11 1.57 0.05
C VAL A 156 2.29 0.86 -0.58
N ASP A 157 2.48 1.03 -1.87
CA ASP A 157 3.67 0.54 -2.55
C ASP A 157 4.91 1.22 -1.98
N LEU A 158 5.76 0.45 -1.34
CA LEU A 158 7.04 0.92 -0.85
C LEU A 158 7.97 1.15 -2.06
N LYS A 159 8.06 2.38 -2.52
CA LYS A 159 9.00 2.78 -3.57
C LYS A 159 10.35 3.06 -2.94
N LEU A 160 11.22 2.08 -2.94
CA LEU A 160 12.63 2.27 -2.63
C LEU A 160 13.28 2.96 -3.82
N MET A 161 13.77 4.17 -3.61
CA MET A 161 14.61 4.87 -4.59
C MET A 161 16.08 4.73 -4.12
N PRO A 162 16.82 3.71 -4.58
CA PRO A 162 18.21 3.55 -4.19
C PRO A 162 19.01 4.72 -4.75
N LEU A 163 19.83 5.33 -3.90
CA LEU A 163 20.80 6.32 -4.36
C LEU A 163 21.84 5.62 -5.23
N SER A 164 22.15 6.19 -6.38
CA SER A 164 23.22 5.68 -7.22
C SER A 164 24.58 6.09 -6.65
N HIS A 165 25.46 5.12 -6.44
CA HIS A 165 26.82 5.35 -6.01
C HIS A 165 27.77 5.37 -7.23
N HIS A 166 28.87 6.14 -7.16
CA HIS A 166 29.83 6.24 -8.25
C HIS A 166 30.67 4.96 -8.44
N LYS A 167 30.81 4.14 -7.40
CA LYS A 167 31.51 2.84 -7.45
C LYS A 167 30.52 1.73 -7.74
N LYS A 168 30.91 0.80 -8.64
CA LYS A 168 30.12 -0.38 -8.95
C LYS A 168 30.10 -1.37 -7.79
N VAL A 169 31.25 -1.59 -7.15
CA VAL A 169 31.40 -2.48 -5.99
C VAL A 169 31.22 -1.66 -4.72
N LEU A 170 30.24 -2.04 -3.92
CA LEU A 170 29.90 -1.37 -2.67
C LEU A 170 30.59 -2.02 -1.46
N VAL A 171 30.67 -3.34 -1.45
CA VAL A 171 31.32 -4.12 -0.40
C VAL A 171 32.19 -5.19 -1.04
N ASN A 172 33.44 -5.32 -0.54
CA ASN A 172 34.37 -6.34 -0.96
C ASN A 172 35.00 -6.98 0.28
N VAL A 173 34.74 -8.26 0.47
CA VAL A 173 35.19 -9.05 1.63
C VAL A 173 36.00 -10.21 1.12
N ARG A 174 37.22 -10.42 1.68
CA ARG A 174 38.12 -11.49 1.29
C ARG A 174 38.74 -12.11 2.53
N ASP A 175 38.58 -13.41 2.66
CA ASP A 175 39.14 -14.23 3.76
C ASP A 175 38.96 -13.56 5.14
N TYR A 176 37.79 -13.00 5.35
CA TYR A 176 37.51 -12.16 6.49
C TYR A 176 36.98 -12.96 7.66
N SER A 177 37.57 -12.77 8.84
CA SER A 177 37.19 -13.43 10.07
C SER A 177 37.07 -12.39 11.20
N VAL A 178 36.11 -12.61 12.08
CA VAL A 178 35.83 -11.71 13.20
C VAL A 178 35.71 -12.50 14.49
N ARG A 179 36.35 -11.97 15.56
CA ARG A 179 36.30 -12.50 16.92
C ARG A 179 36.02 -11.37 17.90
N TYR A 180 35.17 -11.59 18.89
CA TYR A 180 35.06 -10.66 20.02
C TYR A 180 36.31 -10.77 20.92
N GLU A 181 36.72 -9.67 21.56
CA GLU A 181 37.91 -9.66 22.41
C GLU A 181 37.86 -10.67 23.54
N ASP A 182 36.66 -10.88 24.10
CA ASP A 182 36.46 -11.80 25.23
C ASP A 182 36.18 -13.26 24.79
N ALA A 183 36.13 -13.54 23.47
CA ALA A 183 35.83 -14.88 22.97
C ALA A 183 37.09 -15.61 22.50
N GLN A 184 37.18 -16.92 22.78
CA GLN A 184 38.25 -17.75 22.26
C GLN A 184 38.08 -18.10 20.78
N ASP A 185 36.84 -18.37 20.38
CA ASP A 185 36.50 -18.77 19.01
C ASP A 185 36.05 -17.59 18.16
N PRO A 186 36.34 -17.62 16.85
CA PRO A 186 35.82 -16.61 15.92
C PRO A 186 34.30 -16.74 15.74
N VAL A 187 33.62 -15.63 15.63
CA VAL A 187 32.17 -15.61 15.31
C VAL A 187 31.91 -16.21 13.93
N PHE A 188 32.76 -15.89 12.99
CA PHE A 188 32.85 -16.50 11.66
C PHE A 188 34.27 -16.35 11.12
N SER A 189 34.65 -17.20 10.17
CA SER A 189 35.98 -17.23 9.58
C SER A 189 35.94 -17.48 8.08
N GLY A 190 36.90 -16.88 7.35
CA GLY A 190 37.12 -17.15 5.94
C GLY A 190 36.01 -16.63 5.00
N LEU A 191 35.24 -15.62 5.43
CA LEU A 191 34.19 -15.07 4.59
C LEU A 191 34.76 -14.35 3.36
N THR A 192 34.26 -14.72 2.18
CA THR A 192 34.62 -14.07 0.92
C THR A 192 33.37 -13.85 0.10
N PHE A 193 33.03 -12.58 -0.16
CA PHE A 193 31.92 -12.18 -1.02
C PHE A 193 32.08 -10.72 -1.48
N GLN A 194 31.32 -10.36 -2.48
CA GLN A 194 31.26 -9.02 -3.03
C GLN A 194 29.78 -8.62 -3.22
N ILE A 195 29.47 -7.35 -2.95
CA ILE A 195 28.16 -6.77 -3.21
C ILE A 195 28.34 -5.61 -4.18
N GLU A 196 27.66 -5.66 -5.30
CA GLU A 196 27.63 -4.61 -6.30
C GLU A 196 26.40 -3.70 -6.15
N GLN A 197 26.44 -2.55 -6.79
CA GLN A 197 25.30 -1.64 -6.80
C GLN A 197 24.10 -2.29 -7.51
N GLY A 198 22.95 -2.31 -6.82
CA GLY A 198 21.73 -2.95 -7.33
C GLY A 198 21.53 -4.41 -6.90
N ASP A 199 22.53 -5.03 -6.27
CA ASP A 199 22.40 -6.38 -5.75
C ASP A 199 21.38 -6.46 -4.62
N ARG A 200 20.69 -7.59 -4.53
CA ARG A 200 19.77 -7.94 -3.46
C ARG A 200 20.30 -9.21 -2.79
N ALA A 201 21.02 -9.03 -1.70
CA ALA A 201 21.62 -10.13 -0.96
C ALA A 201 20.74 -10.55 0.23
N ALA A 202 20.49 -11.85 0.39
CA ALA A 202 19.86 -12.43 1.57
C ALA A 202 20.92 -13.06 2.46
N LEU A 203 20.93 -12.68 3.74
CA LEU A 203 21.80 -13.25 4.75
C LEU A 203 21.06 -14.36 5.51
N HIS A 204 21.41 -15.60 5.25
CA HIS A 204 20.81 -16.78 5.86
C HIS A 204 21.81 -17.48 6.80
N GLY A 205 21.30 -18.17 7.85
CA GLY A 205 22.09 -18.95 8.80
C GLY A 205 21.36 -19.13 10.13
N GLU A 206 21.84 -20.04 10.97
CA GLU A 206 21.30 -20.34 12.29
C GLU A 206 21.39 -19.15 13.27
N ASN A 207 20.64 -19.22 14.35
CA ASN A 207 20.72 -18.22 15.40
C ASN A 207 22.10 -18.28 16.08
N GLY A 208 22.73 -17.12 16.28
CA GLY A 208 24.07 -17.04 16.83
C GLY A 208 25.21 -17.15 15.82
N CYS A 209 25.00 -17.52 14.57
CA CYS A 209 26.08 -17.67 13.56
C CYS A 209 26.76 -16.35 13.12
N GLY A 210 26.44 -15.22 13.74
CA GLY A 210 27.13 -13.95 13.50
C GLY A 210 26.51 -13.01 12.46
N LYS A 211 25.25 -13.25 11.97
CA LYS A 211 24.59 -12.37 11.00
C LYS A 211 24.55 -10.90 11.42
N THR A 212 24.13 -10.66 12.65
CA THR A 212 24.05 -9.29 13.20
C THR A 212 25.45 -8.67 13.38
N THR A 213 26.42 -9.48 13.75
CA THR A 213 27.83 -9.05 13.89
C THR A 213 28.37 -8.61 12.53
N LEU A 214 28.15 -9.40 11.48
CA LEU A 214 28.57 -9.03 10.12
C LEU A 214 27.95 -7.71 9.67
N ILE A 215 26.63 -7.53 9.85
CA ILE A 215 25.96 -6.28 9.52
C ILE A 215 26.54 -5.10 10.28
N LYS A 216 26.78 -5.25 11.59
CA LYS A 216 27.38 -4.20 12.44
C LYS A 216 28.78 -3.82 11.97
N VAL A 217 29.61 -4.80 11.59
CA VAL A 217 30.96 -4.56 11.05
C VAL A 217 30.86 -3.78 9.73
N LEU A 218 30.01 -4.20 8.82
CA LEU A 218 29.82 -3.50 7.53
C LEU A 218 29.35 -2.06 7.74
N LEU A 219 28.42 -1.81 8.65
CA LEU A 219 27.94 -0.46 8.99
C LEU A 219 29.06 0.38 9.63
N GLN A 220 29.89 -0.20 10.49
CA GLN A 220 31.05 0.48 11.08
C GLN A 220 32.05 0.89 10.00
N LYS A 221 32.37 -0.03 9.06
CA LYS A 221 33.28 0.25 7.92
C LYS A 221 32.71 1.30 6.97
N ALA A 222 31.38 1.37 6.80
CA ALA A 222 30.70 2.41 6.05
C ALA A 222 30.62 3.77 6.77
N GLY A 223 31.05 3.84 8.05
CA GLY A 223 31.00 5.07 8.84
C GLY A 223 29.63 5.41 9.42
N ILE A 224 28.65 4.47 9.35
CA ILE A 224 27.28 4.66 9.81
C ILE A 224 27.04 4.01 11.18
N GLY A 225 27.86 2.99 11.53
CA GLY A 225 27.70 2.18 12.74
C GLY A 225 28.40 2.76 13.97
N GLY A 226 27.93 2.37 15.16
CA GLY A 226 28.66 2.60 16.42
C GLY A 226 29.92 1.74 16.55
N PRO A 227 30.80 2.05 17.51
CA PRO A 227 32.03 1.30 17.73
C PRO A 227 31.72 -0.16 18.11
N LEU A 228 32.33 -1.08 17.42
CA LEU A 228 32.27 -2.51 17.71
C LEU A 228 33.68 -2.99 18.09
N THR A 229 33.84 -3.53 19.30
CA THR A 229 35.15 -4.01 19.80
C THR A 229 35.34 -5.46 19.38
N VAL A 230 35.97 -5.66 18.24
CA VAL A 230 36.27 -6.96 17.66
C VAL A 230 37.68 -7.02 17.11
N GLN A 231 38.26 -8.22 17.12
CA GLN A 231 39.48 -8.50 16.39
C GLN A 231 39.14 -9.01 14.99
N GLU A 232 39.74 -8.38 13.99
CA GLU A 232 39.47 -8.63 12.57
C GLU A 232 40.71 -9.20 11.90
N THR A 233 40.51 -10.16 10.99
CA THR A 233 41.58 -10.63 10.08
C THR A 233 40.99 -10.72 8.67
N GLY A 234 41.87 -10.58 7.65
CA GLY A 234 41.44 -10.50 6.25
C GLY A 234 41.10 -9.07 5.79
N VAL A 235 40.41 -8.96 4.67
CA VAL A 235 40.09 -7.67 4.03
C VAL A 235 38.57 -7.47 4.02
N CYS A 236 38.15 -6.34 4.56
CA CYS A 236 36.76 -5.89 4.47
C CYS A 236 36.75 -4.41 4.10
N GLU A 237 36.38 -4.12 2.85
CA GLU A 237 36.34 -2.77 2.29
C GLU A 237 34.90 -2.41 1.93
N THR A 238 34.52 -1.21 2.29
CA THR A 238 33.22 -0.63 1.89
C THR A 238 33.47 0.62 1.06
N ALA A 239 32.55 0.94 0.17
CA ALA A 239 32.61 2.20 -0.56
C ALA A 239 32.40 3.37 0.41
N SER A 240 33.20 4.41 0.29
CA SER A 240 33.10 5.63 1.13
C SER A 240 31.84 6.41 0.78
N GLY A 241 31.02 6.76 1.77
CA GLY A 241 29.79 7.55 1.58
C GLY A 241 28.57 6.71 1.21
N LEU A 242 28.56 5.44 1.62
CA LEU A 242 27.39 4.56 1.57
C LEU A 242 26.27 5.05 2.48
#